data_6c89b393d9ecf5ae964bc4e0d5406dbe
#
_entry.id   6c89b393d9ecf5ae964bc4e0d5406dbe
#
_cell.length_a   1.000
_cell.length_b   1.000
_cell.length_c   1.000
_cell.angle_alpha   90.00
_cell.angle_beta   90.00
_cell.angle_gamma   90.00
#
_symmetry.space_group_name_H-M   'P 1'
#
loop_
_entity.id
_entity.type
_entity.pdbx_description
1 polymer ?
#
loop_
_entity_poly.entity_id
_entity_poly.type
_entity_poly.pdbx_seq_one_letter_code
_entity_poly.pdbx_strand_id
1 'polypeptide(L)'
;QDIENADLILLIGCNPRHEATMVNARIRKVQVQKKIPIYSIGDPGDLSYRFEIIGEQTQDIYNLINNQNEFSKVFLSSKKPIIIIGESALELKSGNYILEELKKFLNTHKFISEKWNALNVLAQNASTVGSIDLNLLSFTNENNFTFFDNLEKNNFKFLYLLGSDNLEIKKNNEFIVYQGSHGDKGAEIADIILPSPAYTEQNGLYTNLEGRVQECRKASYPTGVAKEDWKI
;
A
#
# COMPACT_ATOMS: atom_id res chain seq x y z
N GLN A 1 7.48 9.70 11.37
CA GLN A 1 8.36 10.64 12.11
C GLN A 1 9.03 11.62 11.16
N ASP A 2 9.46 11.20 9.98
CA ASP A 2 10.22 12.02 9.02
C ASP A 2 9.39 13.13 8.36
N ILE A 3 8.08 12.94 8.23
CA ILE A 3 7.16 13.97 7.72
C ILE A 3 7.34 15.31 8.44
N GLU A 4 7.59 15.28 9.75
CA GLU A 4 7.78 16.50 10.53
C GLU A 4 9.11 17.24 10.24
N ASN A 5 10.04 16.56 9.57
CA ASN A 5 11.34 17.12 9.19
C ASN A 5 11.43 17.46 7.69
N ALA A 6 10.39 17.16 6.92
CA ALA A 6 10.33 17.46 5.50
C ALA A 6 10.30 18.96 5.24
N ASP A 7 10.86 19.37 4.10
CA ASP A 7 10.80 20.73 3.56
C ASP A 7 9.98 20.84 2.26
N LEU A 8 9.62 19.69 1.67
CA LEU A 8 8.74 19.56 0.52
C LEU A 8 8.05 18.19 0.57
N ILE A 9 6.75 18.14 0.22
CA ILE A 9 6.02 16.88 0.08
C ILE A 9 5.38 16.83 -1.31
N LEU A 10 5.58 15.72 -2.01
CA LEU A 10 4.92 15.38 -3.28
C LEU A 10 4.04 14.15 -3.06
N LEU A 11 2.76 14.30 -3.36
CA LEU A 11 1.77 13.22 -3.38
C LEU A 11 1.60 12.71 -4.81
N ILE A 12 1.61 11.40 -5.01
CA ILE A 12 1.42 10.79 -6.34
C ILE A 12 0.30 9.75 -6.25
N GLY A 13 -0.83 10.03 -6.89
CA GLY A 13 -1.95 9.10 -6.98
C GLY A 13 -2.41 8.57 -5.63
N CYS A 14 -2.49 9.40 -4.61
CA CYS A 14 -2.98 9.03 -3.29
C CYS A 14 -3.81 10.13 -2.63
N ASN A 15 -4.78 9.73 -1.84
CA ASN A 15 -5.52 10.61 -0.95
C ASN A 15 -5.24 10.22 0.51
N PRO A 16 -4.22 10.79 1.15
CA PRO A 16 -3.87 10.40 2.52
C PRO A 16 -4.97 10.72 3.55
N ARG A 17 -5.95 11.58 3.23
CA ARG A 17 -7.09 11.83 4.12
C ARG A 17 -8.00 10.61 4.26
N HIS A 18 -8.18 9.86 3.19
CA HIS A 18 -9.01 8.66 3.18
C HIS A 18 -8.18 7.38 3.38
N GLU A 19 -7.00 7.30 2.79
CA GLU A 19 -6.17 6.10 2.81
C GLU A 19 -5.33 5.96 4.09
N ALA A 20 -4.88 7.09 4.69
CA ALA A 20 -4.05 7.10 5.88
C ALA A 20 -4.24 8.38 6.70
N THR A 21 -5.35 8.48 7.40
CA THR A 21 -5.77 9.69 8.12
C THR A 21 -4.73 10.25 9.09
N MET A 22 -3.95 9.38 9.76
CA MET A 22 -2.88 9.81 10.66
C MET A 22 -1.69 10.41 9.92
N VAL A 23 -1.37 9.91 8.72
CA VAL A 23 -0.36 10.52 7.83
C VAL A 23 -0.85 11.89 7.39
N ASN A 24 -2.11 12.01 6.97
CA ASN A 24 -2.72 13.28 6.59
C ASN A 24 -2.68 14.32 7.73
N ALA A 25 -3.02 13.90 8.95
CA ALA A 25 -2.95 14.78 10.13
C ALA A 25 -1.53 15.29 10.40
N ARG A 26 -0.50 14.44 10.21
CA ARG A 26 0.91 14.84 10.35
C ARG A 26 1.34 15.80 9.24
N ILE A 27 0.94 15.56 7.99
CA ILE A 27 1.20 16.48 6.87
C ILE A 27 0.56 17.83 7.13
N ARG A 28 -0.72 17.85 7.56
CA ARG A 28 -1.40 19.09 7.93
C ARG A 28 -0.69 19.85 9.06
N LYS A 29 -0.26 19.13 10.10
CA LYS A 29 0.49 19.74 11.22
C LYS A 29 1.72 20.49 10.72
N VAL A 30 2.51 19.84 9.88
CA VAL A 30 3.75 20.44 9.33
C VAL A 30 3.44 21.60 8.40
N GLN A 31 2.46 21.46 7.52
CA GLN A 31 2.05 22.52 6.61
C GLN A 31 1.59 23.78 7.38
N VAL A 32 0.81 23.61 8.45
CA VAL A 32 0.34 24.74 9.27
C VAL A 32 1.50 25.39 10.05
N GLN A 33 2.39 24.58 10.64
CA GLN A 33 3.47 25.06 11.49
C GLN A 33 4.65 25.65 10.71
N LYS A 34 5.07 24.95 9.64
CA LYS A 34 6.28 25.30 8.87
C LYS A 34 5.99 25.89 7.51
N LYS A 35 4.73 25.87 7.06
CA LYS A 35 4.28 26.35 5.74
C LYS A 35 5.05 25.71 4.58
N ILE A 36 5.43 24.45 4.71
CA ILE A 36 6.10 23.74 3.64
C ILE A 36 5.19 23.61 2.43
N PRO A 37 5.74 23.66 1.21
CA PRO A 37 4.98 23.43 -0.01
C PRO A 37 4.59 21.94 -0.13
N ILE A 38 3.35 21.72 -0.57
CA ILE A 38 2.81 20.40 -0.86
C ILE A 38 2.32 20.39 -2.29
N TYR A 39 2.77 19.42 -3.05
CA TYR A 39 2.44 19.24 -4.46
C TYR A 39 1.75 17.90 -4.67
N SER A 40 0.97 17.81 -5.76
CA SER A 40 0.33 16.57 -6.17
C SER A 40 0.47 16.31 -7.66
N ILE A 41 0.68 15.06 -8.03
CA ILE A 41 0.44 14.52 -9.36
C ILE A 41 -0.79 13.63 -9.26
N GLY A 42 -1.84 13.99 -9.96
CA GLY A 42 -3.21 13.53 -9.75
C GLY A 42 -3.97 14.42 -8.76
N ASP A 43 -5.29 14.44 -8.86
CA ASP A 43 -6.14 15.17 -7.94
C ASP A 43 -6.41 14.32 -6.68
N PRO A 44 -5.87 14.69 -5.51
CA PRO A 44 -6.11 13.98 -4.27
C PRO A 44 -7.45 14.35 -3.61
N GLY A 45 -8.24 15.24 -4.19
CA GLY A 45 -9.45 15.79 -3.58
C GLY A 45 -9.16 16.70 -2.37
N ASP A 46 -10.12 16.82 -1.45
CA ASP A 46 -9.95 17.66 -0.26
C ASP A 46 -9.05 17.00 0.79
N LEU A 47 -7.87 17.58 1.03
CA LEU A 47 -6.90 17.12 2.04
C LEU A 47 -6.96 17.89 3.36
N SER A 48 -7.83 18.91 3.46
CA SER A 48 -7.92 19.83 4.61
C SER A 48 -6.70 20.75 4.81
N TYR A 49 -5.82 20.88 3.82
CA TYR A 49 -4.69 21.81 3.75
C TYR A 49 -4.42 22.21 2.30
N ARG A 50 -3.60 23.26 2.12
CA ARG A 50 -3.27 23.75 0.77
C ARG A 50 -2.23 22.87 0.11
N PHE A 51 -2.46 22.57 -1.15
CA PHE A 51 -1.53 21.89 -2.04
C PHE A 51 -1.67 22.46 -3.46
N GLU A 52 -0.74 22.14 -4.34
CA GLU A 52 -0.73 22.53 -5.75
C GLU A 52 -0.67 21.28 -6.62
N ILE A 53 -1.56 21.17 -7.59
CA ILE A 53 -1.53 20.10 -8.59
C ILE A 53 -0.56 20.53 -9.69
N ILE A 54 0.49 19.74 -9.91
CA ILE A 54 1.55 20.00 -10.89
C ILE A 54 1.46 19.10 -12.12
N GLY A 55 0.52 18.18 -12.14
CA GLY A 55 0.25 17.27 -13.23
C GLY A 55 -0.83 16.25 -12.85
N GLU A 56 -1.34 15.53 -13.84
CA GLU A 56 -2.41 14.55 -13.65
C GLU A 56 -2.09 13.17 -14.27
N GLN A 57 -0.94 13.07 -14.95
CA GLN A 57 -0.61 11.91 -15.75
C GLN A 57 0.77 11.32 -15.38
N THR A 58 0.97 10.07 -15.74
CA THR A 58 2.28 9.40 -15.63
C THR A 58 3.41 10.15 -16.33
N GLN A 59 3.09 10.87 -17.42
CA GLN A 59 4.06 11.69 -18.15
C GLN A 59 4.66 12.80 -17.26
N ASP A 60 3.91 13.32 -16.30
CA ASP A 60 4.39 14.38 -15.41
C ASP A 60 5.46 13.86 -14.43
N ILE A 61 5.35 12.58 -14.04
CA ILE A 61 6.40 11.88 -13.27
C ILE A 61 7.65 11.70 -14.12
N TYR A 62 7.49 11.32 -15.38
CA TYR A 62 8.62 11.21 -16.32
C TYR A 62 9.31 12.57 -16.51
N ASN A 63 8.57 13.65 -16.66
CA ASN A 63 9.09 15.00 -16.80
C ASN A 63 9.85 15.45 -15.53
N LEU A 64 9.37 15.07 -14.34
CA LEU A 64 10.07 15.32 -13.08
C LEU A 64 11.42 14.60 -13.06
N ILE A 65 11.46 13.30 -13.36
CA ILE A 65 12.66 12.47 -13.33
C ILE A 65 13.71 12.98 -14.33
N ASN A 66 13.29 13.42 -15.50
CA ASN A 66 14.17 13.88 -16.58
C ASN A 66 14.48 15.39 -16.55
N ASN A 67 14.10 16.08 -15.48
CA ASN A 67 14.32 17.53 -15.32
C ASN A 67 13.71 18.38 -16.46
N GLN A 68 12.55 17.99 -16.96
CA GLN A 68 11.90 18.61 -18.09
C GLN A 68 10.84 19.67 -17.71
N ASN A 69 10.59 19.86 -16.41
CA ASN A 69 9.63 20.84 -15.91
C ASN A 69 10.26 21.76 -14.83
N GLU A 70 9.61 22.89 -14.56
CA GLU A 70 10.08 23.82 -13.54
C GLU A 70 10.04 23.22 -12.13
N PHE A 71 9.08 22.35 -11.87
CA PHE A 71 8.96 21.67 -10.59
C PHE A 71 10.18 20.81 -10.25
N SER A 72 10.83 20.21 -11.26
CA SER A 72 12.07 19.43 -11.04
C SER A 72 13.15 20.27 -10.36
N LYS A 73 13.28 21.56 -10.74
CA LYS A 73 14.25 22.47 -10.11
C LYS A 73 13.89 22.76 -8.65
N VAL A 74 12.58 22.95 -8.38
CA VAL A 74 12.08 23.17 -7.02
C VAL A 74 12.35 21.92 -6.17
N PHE A 75 12.01 20.72 -6.68
CA PHE A 75 12.25 19.48 -5.99
C PHE A 75 13.74 19.24 -5.68
N LEU A 76 14.61 19.43 -6.67
CA LEU A 76 16.05 19.24 -6.52
C LEU A 76 16.72 20.28 -5.61
N SER A 77 16.12 21.44 -5.43
CA SER A 77 16.61 22.48 -4.48
C SER A 77 16.25 22.18 -3.03
N SER A 78 15.31 21.24 -2.78
CA SER A 78 14.92 20.84 -1.44
C SER A 78 16.02 20.03 -0.76
N LYS A 79 16.06 20.07 0.56
CA LYS A 79 17.07 19.32 1.36
C LYS A 79 16.52 18.01 1.87
N LYS A 80 15.23 17.97 2.15
CA LYS A 80 14.52 16.84 2.75
C LYS A 80 13.14 16.63 2.10
N PRO A 81 13.11 16.38 0.78
CA PRO A 81 11.85 16.11 0.11
C PRO A 81 11.27 14.77 0.54
N ILE A 82 9.95 14.64 0.49
CA ILE A 82 9.24 13.38 0.65
C ILE A 82 8.31 13.19 -0.56
N ILE A 83 8.37 12.03 -1.17
CA ILE A 83 7.39 11.53 -2.13
C ILE A 83 6.55 10.47 -1.42
N ILE A 84 5.23 10.61 -1.50
CA ILE A 84 4.27 9.61 -1.05
C ILE A 84 3.49 9.15 -2.28
N ILE A 85 3.68 7.89 -2.66
CA ILE A 85 3.00 7.26 -3.80
C ILE A 85 1.94 6.28 -3.31
N GLY A 86 0.72 6.40 -3.82
CA GLY A 86 -0.37 5.49 -3.51
C GLY A 86 -0.32 4.18 -4.29
N GLU A 87 -0.94 3.13 -3.76
CA GLU A 87 -1.08 1.85 -4.46
C GLU A 87 -1.80 2.01 -5.80
N SER A 88 -2.81 2.88 -5.89
CA SER A 88 -3.53 3.13 -7.13
C SER A 88 -2.64 3.60 -8.30
N ALA A 89 -1.57 4.34 -8.02
CA ALA A 89 -0.59 4.72 -9.03
C ALA A 89 0.31 3.54 -9.43
N LEU A 90 0.55 2.60 -8.52
CA LEU A 90 1.40 1.42 -8.74
C LEU A 90 0.64 0.28 -9.42
N GLU A 91 -0.68 0.24 -9.32
CA GLU A 91 -1.55 -0.72 -10.03
C GLU A 91 -1.66 -0.45 -11.53
N LEU A 92 -1.30 0.75 -11.98
CA LEU A 92 -1.23 1.07 -13.39
C LEU A 92 -0.19 0.17 -14.10
N LYS A 93 -0.38 -0.12 -15.39
CA LYS A 93 0.57 -0.90 -16.22
C LYS A 93 2.00 -0.36 -16.15
N SER A 94 2.16 0.94 -15.92
CA SER A 94 3.45 1.62 -15.75
C SER A 94 3.95 1.66 -14.31
N GLY A 95 3.21 1.12 -13.33
CA GLY A 95 3.49 1.28 -11.90
C GLY A 95 4.89 0.81 -11.50
N ASN A 96 5.29 -0.38 -11.93
CA ASN A 96 6.63 -0.91 -11.66
C ASN A 96 7.74 -0.02 -12.27
N TYR A 97 7.54 0.44 -13.50
CA TYR A 97 8.48 1.34 -14.16
C TYR A 97 8.62 2.67 -13.40
N ILE A 98 7.48 3.25 -13.01
CA ILE A 98 7.46 4.50 -12.23
C ILE A 98 8.24 4.33 -10.92
N LEU A 99 7.98 3.27 -10.18
CA LEU A 99 8.61 3.01 -8.88
C LEU A 99 10.14 2.87 -9.03
N GLU A 100 10.59 2.08 -10.00
CA GLU A 100 12.01 1.86 -10.24
C GLU A 100 12.73 3.14 -10.72
N GLU A 101 12.12 3.92 -11.60
CA GLU A 101 12.71 5.18 -12.08
C GLU A 101 12.74 6.25 -10.98
N LEU A 102 11.69 6.36 -10.15
CA LEU A 102 11.72 7.23 -8.97
C LEU A 102 12.82 6.83 -7.99
N LYS A 103 12.99 5.54 -7.73
CA LYS A 103 14.07 5.01 -6.91
C LYS A 103 15.46 5.39 -7.45
N LYS A 104 15.70 5.19 -8.75
CA LYS A 104 16.95 5.57 -9.41
C LYS A 104 17.20 7.08 -9.32
N PHE A 105 16.20 7.89 -9.63
CA PHE A 105 16.26 9.34 -9.54
C PHE A 105 16.63 9.81 -8.13
N LEU A 106 15.93 9.32 -7.11
CA LEU A 106 16.17 9.70 -5.72
C LEU A 106 17.54 9.24 -5.21
N ASN A 107 18.01 8.05 -5.61
CA ASN A 107 19.35 7.56 -5.28
C ASN A 107 20.43 8.42 -5.95
N THR A 108 20.27 8.76 -7.23
CA THR A 108 21.23 9.60 -7.98
C THR A 108 21.41 10.95 -7.31
N HIS A 109 20.34 11.55 -6.82
CA HIS A 109 20.34 12.84 -6.13
C HIS A 109 20.57 12.74 -4.61
N LYS A 110 20.86 11.54 -4.08
CA LYS A 110 21.14 11.29 -2.65
C LYS A 110 20.00 11.65 -1.70
N PHE A 111 18.77 11.57 -2.19
CA PHE A 111 17.56 11.72 -1.37
C PHE A 111 17.13 10.42 -0.66
N ILE A 112 17.83 9.32 -0.93
CA ILE A 112 17.73 8.07 -0.17
C ILE A 112 19.10 7.80 0.46
N SER A 113 19.12 7.68 1.80
CA SER A 113 20.33 7.43 2.60
C SER A 113 19.94 6.72 3.90
N GLU A 114 20.91 6.30 4.70
CA GLU A 114 20.65 5.72 6.03
C GLU A 114 19.86 6.65 6.98
N LYS A 115 19.95 7.97 6.75
CA LYS A 115 19.33 8.98 7.62
C LYS A 115 18.06 9.60 7.05
N TRP A 116 17.78 9.39 5.77
CA TRP A 116 16.62 9.97 5.09
C TRP A 116 16.15 9.10 3.95
N ASN A 117 14.86 8.78 3.93
CA ASN A 117 14.23 8.10 2.82
C ASN A 117 13.12 8.97 2.24
N ALA A 118 13.37 9.52 1.05
CA ALA A 118 12.40 10.38 0.38
C ALA A 118 11.25 9.59 -0.28
N LEU A 119 11.37 8.29 -0.53
CA LEU A 119 10.34 7.49 -1.21
C LEU A 119 9.54 6.69 -0.20
N ASN A 120 8.24 6.91 -0.19
CA ASN A 120 7.30 6.20 0.70
C ASN A 120 6.11 5.71 -0.11
N VAL A 121 5.78 4.44 0.02
CA VAL A 121 4.58 3.84 -0.57
C VAL A 121 3.48 3.83 0.48
N LEU A 122 2.30 4.32 0.11
CA LEU A 122 1.13 4.32 0.97
C LEU A 122 0.33 3.05 0.71
N ALA A 123 0.60 2.01 1.49
CA ALA A 123 -0.14 0.76 1.43
C ALA A 123 -1.53 0.93 2.05
N GLN A 124 -2.55 0.42 1.37
CA GLN A 124 -3.95 0.54 1.80
C GLN A 124 -4.34 -0.53 2.81
N ASN A 125 -3.77 -1.73 2.71
CA ASN A 125 -4.13 -2.84 3.56
C ASN A 125 -3.17 -2.99 4.75
N ALA A 126 -3.72 -3.25 5.93
CA ALA A 126 -2.98 -3.34 7.19
C ALA A 126 -1.91 -4.44 7.21
N SER A 127 -2.07 -5.50 6.40
CA SER A 127 -1.14 -6.62 6.35
C SER A 127 -0.07 -6.53 5.25
N THR A 128 -0.16 -5.55 4.34
CA THR A 128 0.74 -5.45 3.18
C THR A 128 2.21 -5.37 3.59
N VAL A 129 2.56 -4.46 4.50
CA VAL A 129 3.95 -4.29 4.94
C VAL A 129 4.47 -5.54 5.64
N GLY A 130 3.67 -6.15 6.53
CA GLY A 130 4.04 -7.39 7.20
C GLY A 130 4.22 -8.56 6.22
N SER A 131 3.39 -8.64 5.19
CA SER A 131 3.50 -9.66 4.14
C SER A 131 4.78 -9.50 3.31
N ILE A 132 5.18 -8.26 3.02
CA ILE A 132 6.44 -7.95 2.35
C ILE A 132 7.62 -8.37 3.22
N ASP A 133 7.63 -8.00 4.51
CA ASP A 133 8.69 -8.32 5.46
C ASP A 133 8.85 -9.84 5.66
N LEU A 134 7.76 -10.57 5.63
CA LEU A 134 7.74 -12.04 5.69
C LEU A 134 8.02 -12.72 4.34
N ASN A 135 8.27 -11.94 3.29
CA ASN A 135 8.51 -12.43 1.93
C ASN A 135 7.37 -13.32 1.39
N LEU A 136 6.12 -13.01 1.75
CA LEU A 136 4.94 -13.76 1.31
C LEU A 136 4.46 -13.38 -0.10
N LEU A 137 5.07 -12.34 -0.72
CA LEU A 137 4.65 -11.80 -2.01
C LEU A 137 5.49 -12.27 -3.21
N SER A 138 6.38 -13.24 -3.02
CA SER A 138 7.19 -13.77 -4.12
C SER A 138 6.46 -14.90 -4.85
N PHE A 139 5.63 -14.54 -5.82
CA PHE A 139 4.78 -15.50 -6.56
C PHE A 139 5.10 -15.56 -8.04
N THR A 140 6.36 -15.72 -8.39
CA THR A 140 6.70 -16.21 -9.73
C THR A 140 7.06 -17.68 -9.62
N ASN A 141 6.35 -18.54 -10.36
CA ASN A 141 6.76 -19.92 -10.53
C ASN A 141 7.96 -20.01 -11.48
N GLU A 142 8.50 -21.21 -11.69
CA GLU A 142 9.63 -21.48 -12.60
C GLU A 142 9.40 -20.92 -14.04
N ASN A 143 8.16 -20.65 -14.43
CA ASN A 143 7.77 -20.10 -15.73
C ASN A 143 7.54 -18.57 -15.69
N ASN A 144 7.89 -17.87 -14.62
CA ASN A 144 7.63 -16.44 -14.40
C ASN A 144 6.15 -16.02 -14.44
N PHE A 145 5.21 -16.95 -14.24
CA PHE A 145 3.81 -16.62 -14.10
C PHE A 145 3.50 -16.12 -12.71
N THR A 146 2.72 -15.02 -12.62
CA THR A 146 2.19 -14.52 -11.36
C THR A 146 1.10 -15.46 -10.82
N PHE A 147 0.67 -15.22 -9.57
CA PHE A 147 -0.47 -15.92 -8.98
C PHE A 147 -1.73 -15.78 -9.87
N PHE A 148 -2.01 -14.58 -10.34
CA PHE A 148 -3.18 -14.29 -11.17
C PHE A 148 -3.09 -14.95 -12.55
N ASP A 149 -1.91 -14.97 -13.19
CA ASP A 149 -1.71 -15.70 -14.45
C ASP A 149 -2.00 -17.20 -14.29
N ASN A 150 -1.60 -17.79 -13.19
CA ASN A 150 -1.87 -19.20 -12.90
C ASN A 150 -3.35 -19.45 -12.58
N LEU A 151 -4.01 -18.50 -11.93
CA LEU A 151 -5.43 -18.55 -11.65
C LEU A 151 -6.26 -18.52 -12.95
N GLU A 152 -5.98 -17.56 -13.84
CA GLU A 152 -6.64 -17.43 -15.14
C GLU A 152 -6.44 -18.67 -16.02
N LYS A 153 -5.28 -19.31 -15.94
CA LYS A 153 -4.95 -20.54 -16.70
C LYS A 153 -5.48 -21.82 -16.08
N ASN A 154 -6.22 -21.74 -14.96
CA ASN A 154 -6.72 -22.89 -14.21
C ASN A 154 -5.62 -23.88 -13.78
N ASN A 155 -4.45 -23.38 -13.43
CA ASN A 155 -3.31 -24.20 -13.03
C ASN A 155 -3.39 -24.68 -11.57
N PHE A 156 -4.30 -24.14 -10.78
CA PHE A 156 -4.50 -24.56 -9.41
C PHE A 156 -5.54 -25.70 -9.31
N LYS A 157 -5.23 -26.69 -8.49
CA LYS A 157 -6.17 -27.75 -8.08
C LYS A 157 -6.79 -27.48 -6.73
N PHE A 158 -6.12 -26.69 -5.93
CA PHE A 158 -6.49 -26.34 -4.56
C PHE A 158 -6.15 -24.89 -4.28
N LEU A 159 -7.07 -24.16 -3.67
CA LEU A 159 -6.89 -22.79 -3.21
C LEU A 159 -7.29 -22.71 -1.74
N TYR A 160 -6.45 -22.08 -0.94
CA TYR A 160 -6.75 -21.73 0.44
C TYR A 160 -6.82 -20.19 0.57
N LEU A 161 -8.02 -19.69 0.81
CA LEU A 161 -8.29 -18.25 0.93
C LEU A 161 -8.33 -17.90 2.43
N LEU A 162 -7.29 -17.22 2.91
CA LEU A 162 -7.20 -16.78 4.30
C LEU A 162 -7.54 -15.30 4.39
N GLY A 163 -8.75 -14.98 4.84
CA GLY A 163 -9.27 -13.62 4.97
C GLY A 163 -9.32 -12.83 3.65
N SER A 164 -9.37 -13.54 2.52
CA SER A 164 -9.35 -12.92 1.19
C SER A 164 -10.76 -12.74 0.64
N ASP A 165 -11.42 -11.66 1.05
CA ASP A 165 -12.81 -11.37 0.68
C ASP A 165 -12.96 -10.49 -0.56
N ASN A 166 -11.92 -9.73 -0.93
CA ASN A 166 -11.97 -8.75 -2.02
C ASN A 166 -11.54 -9.31 -3.39
N LEU A 167 -11.15 -10.57 -3.47
CA LEU A 167 -10.72 -11.18 -4.73
C LEU A 167 -11.92 -11.57 -5.59
N GLU A 168 -11.96 -11.04 -6.80
CA GLU A 168 -12.89 -11.48 -7.84
C GLU A 168 -12.33 -12.70 -8.55
N ILE A 169 -12.49 -13.88 -7.92
CA ILE A 169 -12.08 -15.15 -8.48
C ILE A 169 -13.30 -15.81 -9.10
N LYS A 170 -13.19 -16.21 -10.37
CA LYS A 170 -14.17 -17.06 -11.00
C LYS A 170 -13.77 -18.52 -10.73
N LYS A 171 -14.58 -19.22 -9.94
CA LYS A 171 -14.37 -20.65 -9.66
C LYS A 171 -14.46 -21.46 -10.93
N ASN A 172 -13.49 -22.36 -11.13
CA ASN A 172 -13.45 -23.32 -12.20
C ASN A 172 -13.50 -24.75 -11.63
N ASN A 173 -12.36 -25.49 -11.65
CA ASN A 173 -12.28 -26.88 -11.20
C ASN A 173 -11.45 -27.05 -9.92
N GLU A 174 -10.93 -25.98 -9.36
CA GLU A 174 -10.17 -25.98 -8.11
C GLU A 174 -11.07 -26.24 -6.90
N PHE A 175 -10.53 -26.96 -5.94
CA PHE A 175 -11.15 -27.12 -4.62
C PHE A 175 -10.76 -25.93 -3.73
N ILE A 176 -11.74 -25.19 -3.22
CA ILE A 176 -11.53 -23.93 -2.51
C ILE A 176 -11.90 -24.09 -1.03
N VAL A 177 -10.95 -23.80 -0.15
CA VAL A 177 -11.17 -23.64 1.28
C VAL A 177 -11.09 -22.16 1.62
N TYR A 178 -12.12 -21.63 2.24
CA TYR A 178 -12.15 -20.28 2.75
C TYR A 178 -12.08 -20.28 4.29
N GLN A 179 -11.15 -19.50 4.83
CA GLN A 179 -11.07 -19.21 6.26
C GLN A 179 -11.21 -17.71 6.45
N GLY A 180 -12.24 -17.27 7.14
CA GLY A 180 -12.51 -15.86 7.32
C GLY A 180 -13.65 -15.57 8.28
N SER A 181 -13.81 -14.30 8.63
CA SER A 181 -14.80 -13.83 9.62
C SER A 181 -16.11 -13.33 9.00
N HIS A 182 -16.16 -13.13 7.70
CA HIS A 182 -17.31 -12.60 6.97
C HIS A 182 -17.70 -13.52 5.81
N GLY A 183 -18.96 -13.50 5.43
CA GLY A 183 -19.51 -14.34 4.38
C GLY A 183 -19.49 -13.67 3.00
N ASP A 184 -18.37 -13.04 2.63
CA ASP A 184 -18.22 -12.31 1.38
C ASP A 184 -17.85 -13.21 0.18
N LYS A 185 -17.31 -12.64 -0.88
CA LYS A 185 -17.00 -13.33 -2.15
C LYS A 185 -16.18 -14.63 -1.99
N GLY A 186 -15.24 -14.64 -1.06
CA GLY A 186 -14.44 -15.83 -0.79
C GLY A 186 -15.27 -17.00 -0.25
N ALA A 187 -16.22 -16.71 0.65
CA ALA A 187 -17.12 -17.73 1.19
C ALA A 187 -18.13 -18.22 0.14
N GLU A 188 -18.59 -17.35 -0.76
CA GLU A 188 -19.57 -17.69 -1.80
C GLU A 188 -19.07 -18.76 -2.74
N ILE A 189 -17.78 -18.76 -3.08
CA ILE A 189 -17.17 -19.70 -4.03
C ILE A 189 -16.53 -20.91 -3.35
N ALA A 190 -16.42 -20.93 -2.02
CA ALA A 190 -15.73 -21.97 -1.28
C ALA A 190 -16.51 -23.31 -1.28
N ASP A 191 -15.76 -24.41 -1.31
CA ASP A 191 -16.28 -25.77 -1.06
C ASP A 191 -16.35 -26.06 0.44
N ILE A 192 -15.42 -25.49 1.23
CA ILE A 192 -15.39 -25.58 2.69
C ILE A 192 -15.17 -24.18 3.26
N ILE A 193 -15.96 -23.85 4.28
CA ILE A 193 -15.82 -22.61 5.06
C ILE A 193 -15.37 -22.97 6.46
N LEU A 194 -14.26 -22.34 6.89
CA LEU A 194 -13.70 -22.45 8.23
C LEU A 194 -13.92 -21.11 8.96
N PRO A 195 -14.85 -21.04 9.92
CA PRO A 195 -15.15 -19.77 10.59
C PRO A 195 -13.98 -19.31 11.46
N SER A 196 -13.48 -18.10 11.17
CA SER A 196 -12.47 -17.42 11.97
C SER A 196 -13.06 -16.16 12.64
N PRO A 197 -12.41 -15.61 13.67
CA PRO A 197 -12.90 -14.44 14.36
C PRO A 197 -12.57 -13.16 13.59
N ALA A 198 -13.28 -12.10 13.91
CA ALA A 198 -12.88 -10.76 13.49
C ALA A 198 -11.56 -10.35 14.19
N TYR A 199 -10.86 -9.34 13.61
CA TYR A 199 -9.59 -8.88 14.18
C TYR A 199 -9.69 -8.39 15.63
N THR A 200 -10.88 -7.97 16.08
CA THR A 200 -11.17 -7.55 17.45
C THR A 200 -11.37 -8.72 18.43
N GLU A 201 -11.51 -9.94 17.93
CA GLU A 201 -11.81 -11.14 18.70
C GLU A 201 -10.63 -12.10 18.80
N GLN A 202 -9.48 -11.73 18.24
CA GLN A 202 -8.24 -12.52 18.31
C GLN A 202 -7.03 -11.64 18.67
N ASN A 203 -6.00 -12.27 19.21
CA ASN A 203 -4.70 -11.62 19.37
C ASN A 203 -3.93 -11.73 18.05
N GLY A 204 -3.17 -10.70 17.73
CA GLY A 204 -2.38 -10.69 16.50
C GLY A 204 -1.23 -9.71 16.56
N LEU A 205 -0.33 -9.85 15.59
CA LEU A 205 0.75 -8.90 15.35
C LEU A 205 0.48 -8.18 14.03
N TYR A 206 0.56 -6.88 14.07
CA TYR A 206 0.36 -6.03 12.89
C TYR A 206 1.58 -5.18 12.64
N THR A 207 1.99 -5.08 11.40
CA THR A 207 3.08 -4.20 10.99
C THR A 207 2.48 -2.93 10.39
N ASN A 208 2.84 -1.77 10.97
CA ASN A 208 2.36 -0.49 10.45
C ASN A 208 3.15 -0.06 9.19
N LEU A 209 2.76 1.08 8.59
CA LEU A 209 3.41 1.64 7.39
C LEU A 209 4.91 1.98 7.59
N GLU A 210 5.37 2.11 8.83
CA GLU A 210 6.78 2.38 9.17
C GLU A 210 7.58 1.08 9.42
N GLY A 211 6.99 -0.11 9.21
CA GLY A 211 7.62 -1.40 9.49
C GLY A 211 7.65 -1.77 10.97
N ARG A 212 6.92 -1.04 11.84
CA ARG A 212 6.86 -1.35 13.27
C ARG A 212 5.84 -2.45 13.53
N VAL A 213 6.27 -3.54 14.12
CA VAL A 213 5.40 -4.60 14.62
C VAL A 213 4.73 -4.15 15.92
N GLN A 214 3.42 -4.29 15.98
CA GLN A 214 2.57 -3.89 17.09
C GLN A 214 1.67 -5.06 17.51
N GLU A 215 1.56 -5.31 18.82
CA GLU A 215 0.64 -6.30 19.37
C GLU A 215 -0.79 -5.72 19.41
N CYS A 216 -1.73 -6.44 18.81
CA CYS A 216 -3.16 -6.21 18.97
C CYS A 216 -3.74 -7.25 19.90
N ARG A 217 -4.33 -6.81 21.00
CA ARG A 217 -5.01 -7.70 21.96
C ARG A 217 -6.49 -7.72 21.67
N LYS A 218 -7.07 -8.92 21.73
CA LYS A 218 -8.51 -9.10 21.54
C LYS A 218 -9.32 -8.28 22.55
N ALA A 219 -10.36 -7.65 22.06
CA ALA A 219 -11.33 -6.90 22.87
C ALA A 219 -12.56 -7.73 23.22
N SER A 220 -12.82 -8.80 22.46
CA SER A 220 -13.95 -9.71 22.64
C SER A 220 -13.54 -11.16 22.36
N TYR A 221 -14.49 -12.07 22.45
CA TYR A 221 -14.28 -13.50 22.16
C TYR A 221 -14.99 -13.88 20.88
N PRO A 222 -14.44 -14.84 20.09
CA PRO A 222 -15.10 -15.36 18.91
C PRO A 222 -16.50 -15.87 19.22
N THR A 223 -17.44 -15.65 18.33
CA THR A 223 -18.83 -16.12 18.45
C THR A 223 -18.99 -17.51 17.86
N GLY A 224 -19.90 -18.30 18.44
CA GLY A 224 -20.26 -19.63 17.94
C GLY A 224 -19.09 -20.61 17.91
N VAL A 225 -18.81 -21.17 16.73
CA VAL A 225 -17.76 -22.19 16.52
C VAL A 225 -16.44 -21.59 16.00
N ALA A 226 -16.38 -20.26 15.80
CA ALA A 226 -15.20 -19.59 15.28
C ALA A 226 -13.99 -19.77 16.21
N LYS A 227 -12.83 -20.02 15.63
CA LYS A 227 -11.56 -20.22 16.35
C LYS A 227 -10.52 -19.25 15.80
N GLU A 228 -9.60 -18.83 16.68
CA GLU A 228 -8.45 -18.01 16.26
C GLU A 228 -7.73 -18.67 15.07
N ASP A 229 -7.34 -17.88 14.08
CA ASP A 229 -6.84 -18.36 12.77
C ASP A 229 -5.77 -19.43 12.88
N TRP A 230 -4.83 -19.27 13.81
CA TRP A 230 -3.73 -20.21 14.01
C TRP A 230 -4.13 -21.53 14.67
N LYS A 231 -5.38 -21.63 15.16
CA LYS A 231 -5.93 -22.84 15.79
C LYS A 231 -6.71 -23.71 14.82
N ILE A 232 -7.02 -23.20 13.65
CA ILE A 232 -7.72 -23.89 12.58
C ILE A 232 -6.72 -24.71 11.76
#